data_a95fa67d2c3e13c2021fd442535de74e
#
_entry.id   a95fa67d2c3e13c2021fd442535de74e
#
_cell.length_a   1.000
_cell.length_b   1.000
_cell.length_c   1.000
_cell.angle_alpha   90.00
_cell.angle_beta   90.00
_cell.angle_gamma   90.00
#
_symmetry.space_group_name_H-M   'P 1'
#
loop_
_entity.id
_entity.type
_entity.pdbx_description
1 polymer ?
#
loop_
_entity_poly.entity_id
_entity_poly.type
_entity_poly.pdbx_seq_one_letter_code
_entity_poly.pdbx_strand_id
1 'polypeptide(L)'
;MIQPAAGVDYTQFGITQFSSIKFETVFAIVSHDAPIHVIGQAAATPIQSVTFDFLGVHVWGLEMAAILLFIGAMGKSAQFFLHTWLPDAMEGPTPVSALIHAATMVTAGVFLVCRASPIFSVCEVASNVITVVGATTCLFAATVGLAQNDIKRVVAYSTCSQLGYMFFAAGLGGYGAAMFHLFTHAFFKALLFLGAGSVIHGMHHEQDMRFMGGVRQPMMFTWVMMLIGTLALIGFGIPGTDIGFAGFFSKDAIIETAFASDSAFGPFAFWCSVIAALLTSFYSWRLMFMTFEGKFRPNPHAHHDDHAHADDHSHGHDHGHHAPKDGRAPAHESPKIMLVPLLLLATGAVLAGVLFKPQFLTSNADHFWQGAIVRESDPMYGPHGVHPFGAATATHTPAAEHAVEAPAAEHAAPATAEAHAPAAEGEHAEAHHELPAWVIWAPFVVTMTGFIGAVIFYLMAPSVPRRMAENGGPMHSFLSHKWYFDEIYNFVFVKGTALLGDLFWKIGDKKIIDGLGPDGVTGVTKAGASGLSKLHTGYIFHYAFVVLISAVVFVAFVMLGQGR
;
A
#
# COMPACT_ATOMS: atom_id res chain seq x y z
N MET A 1 6.95 24.26 -10.26
CA MET A 1 5.69 24.91 -9.81
C MET A 1 4.88 25.27 -11.03
N ILE A 2 3.61 24.93 -11.04
CA ILE A 2 2.65 25.36 -12.08
C ILE A 2 2.31 26.83 -11.82
N GLN A 3 2.42 27.66 -12.85
CA GLN A 3 2.06 29.07 -12.79
C GLN A 3 0.98 29.39 -13.82
N PRO A 4 0.09 30.37 -13.56
CA PRO A 4 -0.88 30.79 -14.55
C PRO A 4 -0.15 31.39 -15.76
N ALA A 5 -0.60 31.03 -16.96
CA ALA A 5 -0.09 31.61 -18.19
C ALA A 5 -0.68 33.02 -18.39
N ALA A 6 0.15 33.98 -18.80
CA ALA A 6 -0.29 35.33 -19.05
C ALA A 6 -1.31 35.38 -20.20
N GLY A 7 -2.43 36.06 -19.99
CA GLY A 7 -3.49 36.21 -20.99
C GLY A 7 -4.48 35.07 -21.10
N VAL A 8 -4.36 34.03 -20.26
CA VAL A 8 -5.33 32.94 -20.20
C VAL A 8 -6.37 33.21 -19.14
N ASP A 9 -7.64 33.17 -19.53
CA ASP A 9 -8.76 33.26 -18.60
C ASP A 9 -9.09 31.84 -18.05
N TYR A 10 -8.67 31.61 -16.82
CA TYR A 10 -8.89 30.31 -16.16
C TYR A 10 -10.33 30.13 -15.65
N THR A 11 -11.18 31.17 -15.67
CA THR A 11 -12.58 31.02 -15.26
C THR A 11 -13.38 30.10 -16.19
N GLN A 12 -12.99 30.04 -17.48
CA GLN A 12 -13.57 29.10 -18.45
C GLN A 12 -13.32 27.63 -18.09
N PHE A 13 -12.33 27.34 -17.26
CA PHE A 13 -12.02 26.00 -16.72
C PHE A 13 -12.57 25.81 -15.30
N GLY A 14 -13.45 26.67 -14.84
CA GLY A 14 -14.03 26.64 -13.50
C GLY A 14 -13.07 27.11 -12.39
N ILE A 15 -11.91 27.69 -12.74
CA ILE A 15 -10.91 28.14 -11.78
C ILE A 15 -11.11 29.63 -11.49
N THR A 16 -11.79 29.95 -10.40
CA THR A 16 -12.01 31.33 -9.98
C THR A 16 -10.78 31.93 -9.27
N GLN A 17 -9.96 31.09 -8.66
CA GLN A 17 -8.73 31.49 -7.98
C GLN A 17 -7.63 30.48 -8.21
N PHE A 18 -6.61 30.83 -8.99
CA PHE A 18 -5.49 29.94 -9.30
C PHE A 18 -4.64 29.62 -8.06
N SER A 19 -4.42 28.33 -7.80
CA SER A 19 -3.53 27.87 -6.73
C SER A 19 -2.86 26.55 -7.13
N SER A 20 -1.54 26.54 -7.24
CA SER A 20 -0.75 25.34 -7.59
C SER A 20 -0.76 24.22 -6.55
N ILE A 21 -1.37 24.42 -5.39
CA ILE A 21 -1.44 23.45 -4.30
C ILE A 21 -2.86 22.98 -3.97
N LYS A 22 -3.89 23.61 -4.53
CA LYS A 22 -5.27 23.16 -4.35
C LYS A 22 -5.62 22.07 -5.36
N PHE A 23 -6.17 20.96 -4.91
CA PHE A 23 -6.62 19.87 -5.77
C PHE A 23 -7.60 20.32 -6.85
N GLU A 24 -8.58 21.15 -6.50
CA GLU A 24 -9.57 21.71 -7.45
C GLU A 24 -8.89 22.41 -8.64
N THR A 25 -7.89 23.26 -8.36
CA THR A 25 -7.14 23.95 -9.41
C THR A 25 -6.33 23.00 -10.26
N VAL A 26 -5.60 22.06 -9.63
CA VAL A 26 -4.75 21.09 -10.33
C VAL A 26 -5.61 20.15 -11.18
N PHE A 27 -6.71 19.67 -10.65
CA PHE A 27 -7.59 18.73 -11.37
C PHE A 27 -8.28 19.42 -12.55
N ALA A 28 -8.77 20.64 -12.38
CA ALA A 28 -9.37 21.39 -13.48
C ALA A 28 -8.36 21.67 -14.61
N ILE A 29 -7.11 22.01 -14.27
CA ILE A 29 -6.03 22.21 -15.26
C ILE A 29 -5.77 20.91 -16.01
N VAL A 30 -5.67 19.77 -15.31
CA VAL A 30 -5.38 18.47 -15.94
C VAL A 30 -6.54 17.98 -16.79
N SER A 31 -7.78 18.04 -16.28
CA SER A 31 -8.98 17.55 -16.98
C SER A 31 -9.29 18.33 -18.26
N HIS A 32 -8.99 19.62 -18.27
CA HIS A 32 -9.24 20.48 -19.45
C HIS A 32 -8.00 20.73 -20.30
N ASP A 33 -6.88 20.06 -20.01
CA ASP A 33 -5.56 20.28 -20.65
C ASP A 33 -5.21 21.78 -20.74
N ALA A 34 -5.54 22.53 -19.68
CA ALA A 34 -5.40 23.97 -19.66
C ALA A 34 -3.93 24.40 -19.81
N PRO A 35 -3.66 25.47 -20.62
CA PRO A 35 -2.31 25.94 -20.80
C PRO A 35 -1.75 26.53 -19.51
N ILE A 36 -0.51 26.19 -19.19
CA ILE A 36 0.22 26.65 -18.01
C ILE A 36 1.58 27.23 -18.40
N HIS A 37 2.14 28.05 -17.53
CA HIS A 37 3.51 28.50 -17.66
C HIS A 37 4.44 27.60 -16.82
N VAL A 38 5.37 26.93 -17.47
CA VAL A 38 6.39 26.08 -16.80
C VAL A 38 7.66 26.90 -16.64
N ILE A 39 8.28 26.88 -15.47
CA ILE A 39 9.54 27.59 -15.21
C ILE A 39 10.60 27.11 -16.19
N GLY A 40 11.15 28.05 -16.95
CA GLY A 40 12.17 27.78 -17.98
C GLY A 40 11.64 27.62 -19.41
N GLN A 41 10.31 27.65 -19.63
CA GLN A 41 9.71 27.71 -20.97
C GLN A 41 9.20 29.11 -21.28
N ALA A 42 9.39 29.55 -22.52
CA ALA A 42 9.01 30.91 -22.93
C ALA A 42 7.53 31.06 -23.27
N ALA A 43 6.83 29.97 -23.59
CA ALA A 43 5.44 29.97 -24.01
C ALA A 43 4.55 29.18 -23.04
N ALA A 44 3.26 29.52 -22.99
CA ALA A 44 2.26 28.72 -22.30
C ALA A 44 2.06 27.40 -23.05
N THR A 45 2.05 26.28 -22.33
CA THR A 45 1.99 24.92 -22.89
C THR A 45 0.85 24.15 -22.22
N PRO A 46 0.00 23.41 -22.97
CA PRO A 46 -0.96 22.49 -22.38
C PRO A 46 -0.27 21.51 -21.44
N ILE A 47 -0.86 21.27 -20.26
CA ILE A 47 -0.18 20.51 -19.18
C ILE A 47 0.16 19.07 -19.61
N GLN A 48 -0.69 18.45 -20.41
CA GLN A 48 -0.49 17.07 -20.86
C GLN A 48 0.65 16.95 -21.89
N SER A 49 1.00 18.06 -22.58
CA SER A 49 2.10 18.11 -23.56
C SER A 49 3.44 18.56 -22.99
N VAL A 50 3.50 18.87 -21.69
CA VAL A 50 4.75 19.30 -21.03
C VAL A 50 5.75 18.15 -20.96
N THR A 51 6.92 18.34 -21.58
CA THR A 51 8.03 17.40 -21.52
C THR A 51 9.28 18.08 -20.95
N PHE A 52 10.16 17.29 -20.36
CA PHE A 52 11.50 17.74 -19.92
C PHE A 52 12.52 16.61 -20.07
N ASP A 53 13.79 16.99 -20.12
CA ASP A 53 14.89 16.03 -20.16
C ASP A 53 15.29 15.61 -18.75
N PHE A 54 15.17 14.33 -18.46
CA PHE A 54 15.62 13.75 -17.20
C PHE A 54 16.65 12.65 -17.50
N LEU A 55 17.89 12.84 -17.04
CA LEU A 55 19.00 11.90 -17.26
C LEU A 55 19.21 11.53 -18.75
N GLY A 56 18.95 12.47 -19.67
CA GLY A 56 19.10 12.26 -21.12
C GLY A 56 17.92 11.54 -21.79
N VAL A 57 16.81 11.37 -21.08
CA VAL A 57 15.55 10.81 -21.60
C VAL A 57 14.49 11.89 -21.61
N HIS A 58 13.77 12.03 -22.72
CA HIS A 58 12.58 12.88 -22.78
C HIS A 58 11.44 12.25 -21.98
N VAL A 59 10.96 12.94 -20.96
CA VAL A 59 9.93 12.45 -20.06
C VAL A 59 8.75 13.43 -20.06
N TRP A 60 7.56 12.87 -20.10
CA TRP A 60 6.32 13.63 -19.94
C TRP A 60 6.17 14.07 -18.48
N GLY A 61 5.98 15.36 -18.26
CA GLY A 61 5.97 15.93 -16.91
C GLY A 61 4.87 15.38 -16.03
N LEU A 62 3.67 15.23 -16.57
CA LEU A 62 2.52 14.72 -15.85
C LEU A 62 2.65 13.23 -15.51
N GLU A 63 3.15 12.41 -16.45
CA GLU A 63 3.43 11.00 -16.22
C GLU A 63 4.47 10.79 -15.11
N MET A 64 5.57 11.56 -15.13
CA MET A 64 6.58 11.51 -14.07
C MET A 64 5.99 11.91 -12.73
N ALA A 65 5.19 12.97 -12.67
CA ALA A 65 4.53 13.39 -11.44
C ALA A 65 3.59 12.30 -10.91
N ALA A 66 2.80 11.66 -11.78
CA ALA A 66 1.91 10.56 -11.43
C ALA A 66 2.70 9.34 -10.89
N ILE A 67 3.81 8.95 -11.54
CA ILE A 67 4.66 7.86 -11.06
C ILE A 67 5.26 8.18 -9.69
N LEU A 68 5.74 9.40 -9.47
CA LEU A 68 6.30 9.79 -8.17
C LEU A 68 5.25 9.83 -7.06
N LEU A 69 4.02 10.27 -7.36
CA LEU A 69 2.89 10.17 -6.44
C LEU A 69 2.59 8.72 -6.10
N PHE A 70 2.61 7.84 -7.11
CA PHE A 70 2.39 6.41 -6.90
C PHE A 70 3.50 5.76 -6.05
N ILE A 71 4.77 6.12 -6.25
CA ILE A 71 5.88 5.62 -5.40
C ILE A 71 5.65 6.01 -3.94
N GLY A 72 5.18 7.22 -3.67
CA GLY A 72 4.76 7.63 -2.33
C GLY A 72 3.61 6.79 -1.77
N ALA A 73 2.61 6.49 -2.62
CA ALA A 73 1.49 5.62 -2.28
C ALA A 73 1.95 4.18 -2.02
N MET A 74 2.88 3.63 -2.83
CA MET A 74 3.49 2.30 -2.64
C MET A 74 4.13 2.16 -1.26
N GLY A 75 4.86 3.18 -0.81
CA GLY A 75 5.52 3.18 0.49
C GLY A 75 4.51 3.07 1.64
N LYS A 76 3.44 3.87 1.61
CA LYS A 76 2.37 3.83 2.64
C LYS A 76 1.55 2.55 2.59
N SER A 77 1.29 2.02 1.42
CA SER A 77 0.42 0.85 1.23
C SER A 77 1.17 -0.46 1.01
N ALA A 78 2.46 -0.49 1.35
CA ALA A 78 3.27 -1.70 1.36
C ALA A 78 3.18 -2.51 0.06
N GLN A 79 3.32 -1.84 -1.10
CA GLN A 79 3.32 -2.51 -2.39
C GLN A 79 4.67 -3.15 -2.68
N PHE A 80 4.70 -4.05 -3.66
CA PHE A 80 5.89 -4.79 -4.09
C PHE A 80 7.13 -3.88 -4.14
N PHE A 81 8.25 -4.35 -3.65
CA PHE A 81 9.48 -3.66 -3.27
C PHE A 81 9.42 -2.84 -1.96
N LEU A 82 8.33 -2.17 -1.60
CA LEU A 82 8.23 -1.33 -0.40
C LEU A 82 7.37 -1.95 0.72
N HIS A 83 7.22 -3.28 0.74
CA HIS A 83 6.30 -4.00 1.62
C HIS A 83 6.91 -4.52 2.92
N THR A 84 8.23 -4.60 3.03
CA THR A 84 8.93 -5.33 4.12
C THR A 84 8.60 -4.81 5.53
N TRP A 85 8.32 -3.52 5.66
CA TRP A 85 7.97 -2.89 6.95
C TRP A 85 6.62 -3.37 7.51
N LEU A 86 5.70 -3.82 6.63
CA LEU A 86 4.32 -4.13 7.03
C LEU A 86 4.23 -5.34 7.98
N PRO A 87 4.88 -6.50 7.70
CA PRO A 87 4.90 -7.62 8.62
C PRO A 87 5.67 -7.34 9.92
N ASP A 88 6.69 -6.46 9.86
CA ASP A 88 7.50 -6.12 11.04
C ASP A 88 6.73 -5.18 11.98
N ALA A 89 5.76 -4.42 11.47
CA ALA A 89 4.84 -3.64 12.30
C ALA A 89 3.95 -4.51 13.22
N MET A 90 3.97 -5.85 13.07
CA MET A 90 3.24 -6.80 13.93
C MET A 90 3.82 -6.94 15.34
N GLU A 91 5.00 -6.42 15.61
CA GLU A 91 5.57 -6.36 16.97
C GLU A 91 4.76 -5.47 17.93
N GLY A 92 3.99 -4.54 17.39
CA GLY A 92 3.10 -3.67 18.17
C GLY A 92 1.86 -4.37 18.74
N PRO A 93 1.15 -3.74 19.71
CA PRO A 93 -0.09 -4.25 20.27
C PRO A 93 -1.15 -4.49 19.18
N THR A 94 -1.92 -5.59 19.29
CA THR A 94 -2.89 -5.99 18.25
C THR A 94 -3.95 -4.92 17.91
N PRO A 95 -4.50 -4.11 18.83
CA PRO A 95 -5.40 -3.02 18.46
C PRO A 95 -4.76 -1.96 17.57
N VAL A 96 -3.46 -1.67 17.77
CA VAL A 96 -2.69 -0.77 16.90
C VAL A 96 -2.49 -1.40 15.52
N SER A 97 -2.17 -2.70 15.46
CA SER A 97 -2.10 -3.44 14.20
C SER A 97 -3.43 -3.38 13.45
N ALA A 98 -4.56 -3.58 14.14
CA ALA A 98 -5.89 -3.47 13.54
C ALA A 98 -6.13 -2.07 12.93
N LEU A 99 -5.79 -1.01 13.66
CA LEU A 99 -5.94 0.37 13.19
C LEU A 99 -5.09 0.65 11.94
N ILE A 100 -3.81 0.27 11.97
CA ILE A 100 -2.86 0.50 10.87
C ILE A 100 -3.31 -0.23 9.61
N HIS A 101 -3.72 -1.50 9.73
CA HIS A 101 -3.93 -2.41 8.59
C HIS A 101 -5.35 -2.42 8.03
N ALA A 102 -6.36 -2.00 8.81
CA ALA A 102 -7.74 -2.11 8.35
C ALA A 102 -8.19 -0.91 7.50
N ALA A 103 -8.03 0.33 8.03
CA ALA A 103 -8.73 1.49 7.47
C ALA A 103 -7.89 2.78 7.41
N THR A 104 -6.65 2.81 7.94
CA THR A 104 -5.95 4.08 8.13
C THR A 104 -4.65 4.18 7.32
N MET A 105 -3.52 3.78 7.89
CA MET A 105 -2.21 4.06 7.31
C MET A 105 -1.98 3.37 5.96
N VAL A 106 -2.30 2.09 5.87
CA VAL A 106 -2.06 1.30 4.65
C VAL A 106 -3.06 1.57 3.52
N THR A 107 -4.23 2.10 3.84
CA THR A 107 -5.25 2.46 2.85
C THR A 107 -5.05 3.87 2.28
N ALA A 108 -4.21 4.69 2.94
CA ALA A 108 -3.96 6.07 2.53
C ALA A 108 -3.35 6.17 1.11
N GLY A 109 -2.52 5.22 0.69
CA GLY A 109 -1.96 5.22 -0.67
C GLY A 109 -3.03 4.91 -1.73
N VAL A 110 -3.93 3.96 -1.47
CA VAL A 110 -5.07 3.67 -2.36
C VAL A 110 -5.99 4.89 -2.44
N PHE A 111 -6.32 5.49 -1.29
CA PHE A 111 -7.11 6.72 -1.26
C PHE A 111 -6.46 7.85 -2.06
N LEU A 112 -5.13 8.04 -1.93
CA LEU A 112 -4.39 9.04 -2.69
C LEU A 112 -4.56 8.83 -4.21
N VAL A 113 -4.36 7.60 -4.71
CA VAL A 113 -4.49 7.29 -6.13
C VAL A 113 -5.92 7.52 -6.61
N CYS A 114 -6.93 7.01 -5.88
CA CYS A 114 -8.33 7.22 -6.24
C CYS A 114 -8.73 8.70 -6.18
N ARG A 115 -8.26 9.46 -5.18
CA ARG A 115 -8.55 10.90 -5.06
C ARG A 115 -7.85 11.71 -6.16
N ALA A 116 -6.68 11.28 -6.60
CA ALA A 116 -5.95 11.88 -7.71
C ALA A 116 -6.31 11.26 -9.08
N SER A 117 -7.43 10.56 -9.17
CA SER A 117 -7.93 9.95 -10.41
C SER A 117 -7.95 10.88 -11.62
N PRO A 118 -8.26 12.21 -11.53
CA PRO A 118 -8.16 13.09 -12.68
C PRO A 118 -6.74 13.20 -13.28
N ILE A 119 -5.71 12.93 -12.50
CA ILE A 119 -4.33 12.85 -12.97
C ILE A 119 -4.06 11.48 -13.59
N PHE A 120 -4.39 10.42 -12.86
CA PHE A 120 -4.07 9.05 -13.30
C PHE A 120 -4.88 8.60 -14.53
N SER A 121 -6.12 9.08 -14.70
CA SER A 121 -6.95 8.73 -15.86
C SER A 121 -6.38 9.20 -17.21
N VAL A 122 -5.54 10.24 -17.22
CA VAL A 122 -4.87 10.74 -18.44
C VAL A 122 -3.40 10.30 -18.53
N CYS A 123 -2.89 9.52 -17.55
CA CYS A 123 -1.50 9.06 -17.46
C CYS A 123 -1.45 7.55 -17.67
N GLU A 124 -1.35 7.12 -18.92
CA GLU A 124 -1.41 5.69 -19.29
C GLU A 124 -0.22 4.89 -18.72
N VAL A 125 1.00 5.42 -18.81
CA VAL A 125 2.19 4.71 -18.29
C VAL A 125 2.10 4.54 -16.77
N ALA A 126 1.73 5.59 -16.06
CA ALA A 126 1.56 5.52 -14.60
C ALA A 126 0.47 4.49 -14.22
N SER A 127 -0.67 4.50 -14.89
CA SER A 127 -1.78 3.55 -14.66
C SER A 127 -1.37 2.10 -14.94
N ASN A 128 -0.61 1.86 -15.99
CA ASN A 128 -0.04 0.55 -16.29
C ASN A 128 0.95 0.09 -15.20
N VAL A 129 1.80 0.97 -14.71
CA VAL A 129 2.72 0.67 -13.59
C VAL A 129 1.94 0.33 -12.33
N ILE A 130 0.89 1.10 -11.98
CA ILE A 130 0.01 0.83 -10.84
C ILE A 130 -0.62 -0.56 -10.97
N THR A 131 -1.12 -0.89 -12.16
CA THR A 131 -1.74 -2.19 -12.44
C THR A 131 -0.77 -3.34 -12.24
N VAL A 132 0.41 -3.28 -12.83
CA VAL A 132 1.43 -4.34 -12.73
C VAL A 132 1.92 -4.52 -11.30
N VAL A 133 2.26 -3.42 -10.61
CA VAL A 133 2.73 -3.46 -9.22
C VAL A 133 1.63 -3.98 -8.30
N GLY A 134 0.39 -3.51 -8.47
CA GLY A 134 -0.77 -3.96 -7.68
C GLY A 134 -1.03 -5.46 -7.86
N ALA A 135 -1.11 -5.95 -9.09
CA ALA A 135 -1.35 -7.36 -9.40
C ALA A 135 -0.21 -8.27 -8.89
N THR A 136 1.04 -7.83 -9.06
CA THR A 136 2.21 -8.54 -8.53
C THR A 136 2.18 -8.60 -7.00
N THR A 137 1.86 -7.48 -6.33
CA THR A 137 1.71 -7.42 -4.87
C THR A 137 0.64 -8.36 -4.38
N CYS A 138 -0.51 -8.36 -5.06
CA CYS A 138 -1.65 -9.22 -4.75
C CYS A 138 -1.24 -10.70 -4.72
N LEU A 139 -0.58 -11.18 -5.76
CA LEU A 139 -0.13 -12.56 -5.88
C LEU A 139 1.02 -12.87 -4.91
N PHE A 140 2.05 -12.02 -4.86
CA PHE A 140 3.20 -12.17 -3.97
C PHE A 140 2.77 -12.35 -2.52
N ALA A 141 1.99 -11.41 -1.99
CA ALA A 141 1.58 -11.43 -0.60
C ALA A 141 0.68 -12.64 -0.28
N ALA A 142 -0.19 -13.05 -1.22
CA ALA A 142 -0.99 -14.26 -1.06
C ALA A 142 -0.13 -15.53 -0.97
N THR A 143 0.93 -15.65 -1.78
CA THR A 143 1.85 -16.79 -1.72
C THR A 143 2.63 -16.84 -0.41
N VAL A 144 3.11 -15.70 0.10
CA VAL A 144 3.82 -15.63 1.38
C VAL A 144 2.90 -15.96 2.56
N GLY A 145 1.63 -15.53 2.49
CA GLY A 145 0.60 -15.84 3.49
C GLY A 145 0.39 -17.34 3.74
N LEU A 146 0.63 -18.19 2.73
CA LEU A 146 0.55 -19.64 2.87
C LEU A 146 1.56 -20.23 3.86
N ALA A 147 2.75 -19.63 3.97
CA ALA A 147 3.86 -20.16 4.74
C ALA A 147 3.98 -19.54 6.15
N GLN A 148 3.25 -18.44 6.43
CA GLN A 148 3.32 -17.77 7.73
C GLN A 148 2.65 -18.62 8.83
N ASN A 149 3.26 -18.64 10.01
CA ASN A 149 2.75 -19.38 11.17
C ASN A 149 2.20 -18.47 12.27
N ASP A 150 2.62 -17.21 12.32
CA ASP A 150 2.11 -16.19 13.23
C ASP A 150 0.74 -15.70 12.73
N ILE A 151 -0.29 -15.75 13.62
CA ILE A 151 -1.67 -15.39 13.29
C ILE A 151 -1.79 -13.93 12.81
N LYS A 152 -1.05 -12.99 13.41
CA LYS A 152 -1.05 -11.58 12.99
C LYS A 152 -0.36 -11.40 11.64
N ARG A 153 0.77 -12.10 11.40
CA ARG A 153 1.49 -12.02 10.13
C ARG A 153 0.69 -12.59 8.96
N VAL A 154 -0.07 -13.67 9.16
CA VAL A 154 -1.00 -14.17 8.12
C VAL A 154 -2.01 -13.09 7.73
N VAL A 155 -2.63 -12.43 8.72
CA VAL A 155 -3.61 -11.36 8.47
C VAL A 155 -2.93 -10.12 7.85
N ALA A 156 -1.66 -9.82 8.19
CA ALA A 156 -0.90 -8.71 7.61
C ALA A 156 -0.57 -8.95 6.12
N TYR A 157 -0.06 -10.13 5.75
CA TYR A 157 0.18 -10.48 4.34
C TYR A 157 -1.11 -10.52 3.53
N SER A 158 -2.20 -10.98 4.15
CA SER A 158 -3.50 -10.91 3.53
C SER A 158 -3.96 -9.45 3.32
N THR A 159 -3.58 -8.50 4.19
CA THR A 159 -3.81 -7.05 3.96
C THR A 159 -3.00 -6.55 2.76
N CYS A 160 -1.71 -6.86 2.70
CA CYS A 160 -0.85 -6.51 1.58
C CYS A 160 -1.44 -7.01 0.24
N SER A 161 -1.93 -8.25 0.20
CA SER A 161 -2.61 -8.83 -0.97
C SER A 161 -3.87 -8.03 -1.34
N GLN A 162 -4.74 -7.70 -0.37
CA GLN A 162 -5.98 -6.93 -0.65
C GLN A 162 -5.69 -5.50 -1.12
N LEU A 163 -4.64 -4.85 -0.60
CA LEU A 163 -4.19 -3.55 -1.12
C LEU A 163 -3.73 -3.67 -2.57
N GLY A 164 -3.06 -4.76 -2.94
CA GLY A 164 -2.73 -5.07 -4.33
C GLY A 164 -3.96 -5.11 -5.24
N TYR A 165 -5.07 -5.75 -4.79
CA TYR A 165 -6.36 -5.73 -5.50
C TYR A 165 -6.85 -4.29 -5.74
N MET A 166 -6.81 -3.44 -4.71
CA MET A 166 -7.29 -2.05 -4.82
C MET A 166 -6.42 -1.23 -5.79
N PHE A 167 -5.09 -1.44 -5.79
CA PHE A 167 -4.20 -0.71 -6.68
C PHE A 167 -4.37 -1.11 -8.14
N PHE A 168 -4.40 -2.39 -8.48
CA PHE A 168 -4.60 -2.72 -9.89
C PHE A 168 -5.99 -2.33 -10.39
N ALA A 169 -7.03 -2.39 -9.53
CA ALA A 169 -8.34 -1.87 -9.89
C ALA A 169 -8.29 -0.37 -10.21
N ALA A 170 -7.62 0.42 -9.36
CA ALA A 170 -7.43 1.84 -9.60
C ALA A 170 -6.58 2.11 -10.87
N GLY A 171 -5.54 1.31 -11.12
CA GLY A 171 -4.71 1.41 -12.33
C GLY A 171 -5.46 1.08 -13.61
N LEU A 172 -6.52 0.28 -13.53
CA LEU A 172 -7.41 -0.05 -14.64
C LEU A 172 -8.60 0.92 -14.78
N GLY A 173 -8.61 2.02 -14.02
CA GLY A 173 -9.69 3.00 -14.05
C GLY A 173 -10.86 2.71 -13.09
N GLY A 174 -10.91 1.53 -12.48
CA GLY A 174 -11.94 1.12 -11.54
C GLY A 174 -11.82 1.73 -10.14
N TYR A 175 -11.71 3.07 -10.07
CA TYR A 175 -11.54 3.79 -8.80
C TYR A 175 -12.70 3.58 -7.82
N GLY A 176 -13.93 3.47 -8.34
CA GLY A 176 -15.13 3.17 -7.56
C GLY A 176 -15.04 1.81 -6.89
N ALA A 177 -14.65 0.77 -7.64
CA ALA A 177 -14.46 -0.59 -7.14
C ALA A 177 -13.32 -0.66 -6.11
N ALA A 178 -12.20 0.03 -6.35
CA ALA A 178 -11.09 0.13 -5.41
C ALA A 178 -11.53 0.76 -4.08
N MET A 179 -12.25 1.87 -4.13
CA MET A 179 -12.77 2.56 -2.93
C MET A 179 -13.84 1.76 -2.22
N PHE A 180 -14.70 1.05 -2.95
CA PHE A 180 -15.69 0.17 -2.35
C PHE A 180 -15.04 -0.99 -1.59
N HIS A 181 -14.00 -1.59 -2.19
CA HIS A 181 -13.24 -2.64 -1.51
C HIS A 181 -12.48 -2.10 -0.30
N LEU A 182 -11.93 -0.89 -0.38
CA LEU A 182 -11.32 -0.21 0.77
C LEU A 182 -12.31 -0.05 1.93
N PHE A 183 -13.53 0.37 1.63
CA PHE A 183 -14.60 0.55 2.62
C PHE A 183 -14.99 -0.77 3.29
N THR A 184 -15.26 -1.82 2.52
CA THR A 184 -15.60 -3.14 3.06
C THR A 184 -14.44 -3.80 3.79
N HIS A 185 -13.21 -3.61 3.27
CA HIS A 185 -11.96 -4.07 3.86
C HIS A 185 -11.77 -3.56 5.29
N ALA A 186 -12.12 -2.31 5.55
CA ALA A 186 -12.02 -1.73 6.88
C ALA A 186 -12.75 -2.57 7.93
N PHE A 187 -13.95 -3.06 7.64
CA PHE A 187 -14.74 -3.86 8.56
C PHE A 187 -14.14 -5.25 8.77
N PHE A 188 -13.94 -6.03 7.72
CA PHE A 188 -13.51 -7.41 7.90
C PHE A 188 -12.04 -7.53 8.33
N LYS A 189 -11.18 -6.58 7.99
CA LYS A 189 -9.79 -6.59 8.45
C LYS A 189 -9.64 -6.19 9.91
N ALA A 190 -10.33 -5.13 10.33
CA ALA A 190 -10.38 -4.80 11.74
C ALA A 190 -10.93 -5.97 12.58
N LEU A 191 -11.99 -6.63 12.07
CA LEU A 191 -12.57 -7.81 12.71
C LEU A 191 -11.55 -8.96 12.84
N LEU A 192 -10.81 -9.28 11.78
CA LEU A 192 -9.82 -10.36 11.80
C LEU A 192 -8.63 -10.04 12.71
N PHE A 193 -8.13 -8.79 12.70
CA PHE A 193 -7.04 -8.41 13.59
C PHE A 193 -7.46 -8.39 15.06
N LEU A 194 -8.60 -7.77 15.39
CA LEU A 194 -9.09 -7.75 16.76
C LEU A 194 -9.51 -9.15 17.23
N GLY A 195 -10.05 -9.99 16.34
CA GLY A 195 -10.33 -11.39 16.60
C GLY A 195 -9.06 -12.19 16.87
N ALA A 196 -8.00 -11.99 16.09
CA ALA A 196 -6.68 -12.55 16.37
C ALA A 196 -6.13 -12.07 17.72
N GLY A 197 -6.33 -10.78 18.06
CA GLY A 197 -5.99 -10.23 19.38
C GLY A 197 -6.76 -10.88 20.52
N SER A 198 -8.05 -11.19 20.32
CA SER A 198 -8.86 -11.94 21.27
C SER A 198 -8.32 -13.36 21.48
N VAL A 199 -7.93 -14.06 20.39
CA VAL A 199 -7.30 -15.39 20.48
C VAL A 199 -5.98 -15.32 21.25
N ILE A 200 -5.09 -14.39 20.91
CA ILE A 200 -3.80 -14.20 21.57
C ILE A 200 -3.98 -13.92 23.07
N HIS A 201 -4.95 -13.06 23.43
CA HIS A 201 -5.28 -12.78 24.83
C HIS A 201 -5.78 -14.03 25.54
N GLY A 202 -6.72 -14.76 24.94
CA GLY A 202 -7.28 -15.98 25.51
C GLY A 202 -6.29 -17.15 25.59
N MET A 203 -5.22 -17.14 24.77
CA MET A 203 -4.17 -18.13 24.71
C MET A 203 -2.87 -17.69 25.42
N HIS A 204 -2.97 -16.76 26.39
CA HIS A 204 -1.83 -16.31 27.19
C HIS A 204 -0.62 -15.83 26.35
N HIS A 205 -0.90 -14.95 25.36
CA HIS A 205 0.07 -14.33 24.45
C HIS A 205 0.71 -15.26 23.39
N GLU A 206 0.25 -16.51 23.24
CA GLU A 206 0.70 -17.34 22.12
C GLU A 206 0.20 -16.75 20.78
N GLN A 207 1.12 -16.60 19.82
CA GLN A 207 0.84 -16.07 18.48
C GLN A 207 1.05 -17.12 17.38
N ASP A 208 1.82 -18.15 17.65
CA ASP A 208 2.13 -19.18 16.67
C ASP A 208 1.01 -20.23 16.59
N MET A 209 0.33 -20.28 15.44
CA MET A 209 -0.78 -21.21 15.20
C MET A 209 -0.37 -22.69 15.32
N ARG A 210 0.93 -23.01 15.22
CA ARG A 210 1.41 -24.39 15.39
C ARG A 210 1.22 -24.89 16.82
N PHE A 211 1.18 -23.97 17.78
CA PHE A 211 1.01 -24.24 19.21
C PHE A 211 -0.41 -23.92 19.71
N MET A 212 -1.36 -23.75 18.81
CA MET A 212 -2.79 -23.58 19.08
C MET A 212 -3.55 -24.89 18.77
N GLY A 213 -4.85 -24.83 18.67
CA GLY A 213 -5.77 -25.91 18.34
C GLY A 213 -6.77 -26.17 19.44
N GLY A 214 -7.98 -26.58 19.08
CA GLY A 214 -9.06 -26.85 20.04
C GLY A 214 -9.63 -25.61 20.76
N VAL A 215 -9.31 -24.42 20.26
CA VAL A 215 -9.71 -23.13 20.88
C VAL A 215 -11.19 -22.81 20.64
N ARG A 216 -11.85 -23.51 19.73
CA ARG A 216 -13.27 -23.23 19.37
C ARG A 216 -14.23 -23.29 20.55
N GLN A 217 -14.17 -24.33 21.38
CA GLN A 217 -15.14 -24.49 22.49
C GLN A 217 -14.98 -23.43 23.57
N PRO A 218 -13.76 -23.15 24.09
CA PRO A 218 -13.59 -22.12 25.11
C PRO A 218 -13.77 -20.69 24.58
N MET A 219 -13.64 -20.45 23.26
CA MET A 219 -13.74 -19.12 22.64
C MET A 219 -14.77 -19.11 21.49
N MET A 220 -15.97 -19.57 21.77
CA MET A 220 -17.02 -19.72 20.74
C MET A 220 -17.43 -18.40 20.11
N PHE A 221 -17.54 -17.33 20.89
CA PHE A 221 -17.90 -16.01 20.36
C PHE A 221 -16.80 -15.48 19.42
N THR A 222 -15.55 -15.51 19.86
CA THR A 222 -14.39 -15.12 19.04
C THR A 222 -14.30 -15.97 17.77
N TRP A 223 -14.55 -17.28 17.86
CA TRP A 223 -14.59 -18.17 16.69
C TRP A 223 -15.64 -17.75 15.66
N VAL A 224 -16.88 -17.43 16.09
CA VAL A 224 -17.94 -16.94 15.18
C VAL A 224 -17.53 -15.62 14.52
N MET A 225 -16.95 -14.69 15.28
CA MET A 225 -16.49 -13.40 14.74
C MET A 225 -15.38 -13.59 13.69
N MET A 226 -14.39 -14.44 13.98
CA MET A 226 -13.32 -14.77 13.05
C MET A 226 -13.85 -15.51 11.80
N LEU A 227 -14.86 -16.36 11.96
CA LEU A 227 -15.53 -17.02 10.82
C LEU A 227 -16.21 -16.00 9.92
N ILE A 228 -16.96 -15.05 10.47
CA ILE A 228 -17.60 -13.97 9.71
C ILE A 228 -16.55 -13.15 8.97
N GLY A 229 -15.46 -12.75 9.64
CA GLY A 229 -14.36 -12.02 9.03
C GLY A 229 -13.67 -12.80 7.91
N THR A 230 -13.50 -14.10 8.09
CA THR A 230 -12.94 -15.02 7.08
C THR A 230 -13.86 -15.13 5.86
N LEU A 231 -15.15 -15.34 6.05
CA LEU A 231 -16.13 -15.41 4.95
C LEU A 231 -16.20 -14.09 4.18
N ALA A 232 -16.13 -12.96 4.87
CA ALA A 232 -16.07 -11.66 4.22
C ALA A 232 -14.76 -11.45 3.44
N LEU A 233 -13.60 -11.82 4.01
CA LEU A 233 -12.30 -11.71 3.35
C LEU A 233 -12.21 -12.54 2.07
N ILE A 234 -12.67 -13.80 2.11
CA ILE A 234 -12.62 -14.69 0.94
C ILE A 234 -13.64 -14.31 -0.14
N GLY A 235 -14.60 -13.42 0.18
CA GLY A 235 -15.66 -13.02 -0.74
C GLY A 235 -16.71 -14.11 -0.90
N PHE A 236 -17.19 -14.69 0.21
CA PHE A 236 -18.22 -15.73 0.14
C PHE A 236 -19.59 -15.11 -0.17
N GLY A 237 -20.20 -15.56 -1.28
CA GLY A 237 -21.52 -15.14 -1.75
C GLY A 237 -22.00 -16.01 -2.89
N ILE A 238 -23.22 -15.82 -3.33
CA ILE A 238 -23.83 -16.57 -4.44
C ILE A 238 -23.79 -15.68 -5.68
N PRO A 239 -22.97 -16.02 -6.70
CA PRO A 239 -22.87 -15.23 -7.93
C PRO A 239 -24.26 -15.02 -8.58
N GLY A 240 -24.50 -13.81 -9.06
CA GLY A 240 -25.78 -13.45 -9.66
C GLY A 240 -26.89 -13.09 -8.69
N THR A 241 -26.59 -13.01 -7.38
CA THR A 241 -27.57 -12.62 -6.34
C THR A 241 -27.01 -11.54 -5.44
N ASP A 242 -27.88 -10.89 -4.66
CA ASP A 242 -27.46 -9.95 -3.60
C ASP A 242 -27.28 -10.68 -2.24
N ILE A 243 -26.92 -11.97 -2.27
CA ILE A 243 -26.66 -12.78 -1.08
C ILE A 243 -25.16 -13.03 -0.96
N GLY A 244 -24.50 -12.37 -0.01
CA GLY A 244 -23.07 -12.53 0.22
C GLY A 244 -22.55 -11.62 1.34
N PHE A 245 -21.32 -11.87 1.76
CA PHE A 245 -20.61 -11.01 2.70
C PHE A 245 -20.06 -9.78 1.98
N ALA A 246 -19.65 -8.75 2.73
CA ALA A 246 -19.23 -7.47 2.17
C ALA A 246 -18.08 -7.60 1.13
N GLY A 247 -17.12 -8.49 1.37
CA GLY A 247 -16.02 -8.75 0.42
C GLY A 247 -16.44 -9.41 -0.89
N PHE A 248 -17.57 -10.13 -0.93
CA PHE A 248 -18.12 -10.69 -2.16
C PHE A 248 -18.43 -9.57 -3.16
N PHE A 249 -19.21 -8.59 -2.76
CA PHE A 249 -19.61 -7.50 -3.64
C PHE A 249 -18.44 -6.65 -4.13
N SER A 250 -17.47 -6.39 -3.24
CA SER A 250 -16.39 -5.46 -3.55
C SER A 250 -15.19 -6.11 -4.24
N LYS A 251 -14.84 -7.36 -3.88
CA LYS A 251 -13.71 -8.05 -4.49
C LYS A 251 -14.05 -8.59 -5.88
N ASP A 252 -15.28 -9.11 -6.05
CA ASP A 252 -15.71 -9.61 -7.33
C ASP A 252 -15.84 -8.47 -8.35
N ALA A 253 -16.32 -7.29 -7.93
CA ALA A 253 -16.29 -6.07 -8.75
C ALA A 253 -14.88 -5.72 -9.26
N ILE A 254 -13.84 -5.88 -8.43
CA ILE A 254 -12.46 -5.66 -8.85
C ILE A 254 -11.99 -6.70 -9.88
N ILE A 255 -12.33 -7.97 -9.69
CA ILE A 255 -11.95 -9.05 -10.60
C ILE A 255 -12.66 -8.88 -11.96
N GLU A 256 -13.92 -8.51 -11.92
CA GLU A 256 -14.73 -8.20 -13.11
C GLU A 256 -14.17 -6.98 -13.86
N THR A 257 -13.80 -5.90 -13.16
CA THR A 257 -13.12 -4.73 -13.73
C THR A 257 -11.83 -5.13 -14.45
N ALA A 258 -11.03 -6.03 -13.87
CA ALA A 258 -9.79 -6.47 -14.50
C ALA A 258 -10.03 -7.26 -15.79
N PHE A 259 -11.12 -8.03 -15.87
CA PHE A 259 -11.48 -8.75 -17.08
C PHE A 259 -12.07 -7.83 -18.15
N ALA A 260 -12.92 -6.89 -17.75
CA ALA A 260 -13.59 -5.95 -18.65
C ALA A 260 -12.66 -4.88 -19.23
N SER A 261 -11.48 -4.71 -18.64
CA SER A 261 -10.53 -3.66 -19.06
C SER A 261 -9.87 -3.96 -20.39
N ASP A 262 -9.84 -2.96 -21.29
CA ASP A 262 -9.12 -2.98 -22.56
C ASP A 262 -7.59 -2.78 -22.41
N SER A 263 -7.11 -2.56 -21.19
CA SER A 263 -5.69 -2.40 -20.91
C SER A 263 -4.92 -3.68 -21.26
N ALA A 264 -3.73 -3.51 -21.87
CA ALA A 264 -2.81 -4.63 -22.16
C ALA A 264 -2.46 -5.45 -20.90
N PHE A 265 -2.56 -4.87 -19.72
CA PHE A 265 -2.29 -5.52 -18.43
C PHE A 265 -3.55 -6.04 -17.71
N GLY A 266 -4.74 -5.81 -18.26
CA GLY A 266 -6.01 -6.35 -17.74
C GLY A 266 -5.99 -7.86 -17.53
N PRO A 267 -5.62 -8.67 -18.56
CA PRO A 267 -5.52 -10.12 -18.43
C PRO A 267 -4.51 -10.59 -17.37
N PHE A 268 -3.38 -9.90 -17.24
CA PHE A 268 -2.39 -10.19 -16.20
C PHE A 268 -2.98 -9.96 -14.79
N ALA A 269 -3.63 -8.81 -14.58
CA ALA A 269 -4.27 -8.48 -13.32
C ALA A 269 -5.41 -9.46 -12.97
N PHE A 270 -6.21 -9.83 -13.97
CA PHE A 270 -7.28 -10.82 -13.81
C PHE A 270 -6.75 -12.17 -13.31
N TRP A 271 -5.76 -12.76 -13.99
CA TRP A 271 -5.23 -14.05 -13.56
C TRP A 271 -4.49 -14.00 -12.23
N CYS A 272 -3.74 -12.94 -11.96
CA CYS A 272 -3.13 -12.72 -10.65
C CYS A 272 -4.20 -12.67 -9.55
N SER A 273 -5.30 -11.97 -9.80
CA SER A 273 -6.40 -11.83 -8.84
C SER A 273 -7.13 -13.15 -8.57
N VAL A 274 -7.43 -13.93 -9.61
CA VAL A 274 -8.08 -15.24 -9.49
C VAL A 274 -7.21 -16.23 -8.70
N ILE A 275 -5.90 -16.29 -9.01
CA ILE A 275 -4.96 -17.14 -8.26
C ILE A 275 -4.84 -16.65 -6.81
N ALA A 276 -4.72 -15.36 -6.59
CA ALA A 276 -4.65 -14.81 -5.23
C ALA A 276 -5.95 -15.04 -4.43
N ALA A 277 -7.13 -15.08 -5.07
CA ALA A 277 -8.39 -15.44 -4.42
C ALA A 277 -8.39 -16.89 -3.93
N LEU A 278 -7.90 -17.84 -4.75
CA LEU A 278 -7.69 -19.24 -4.36
C LEU A 278 -6.80 -19.34 -3.12
N LEU A 279 -5.62 -18.68 -3.18
CA LEU A 279 -4.64 -18.71 -2.10
C LEU A 279 -5.17 -18.03 -0.83
N THR A 280 -5.92 -16.93 -0.99
CA THR A 280 -6.57 -16.21 0.11
C THR A 280 -7.56 -17.13 0.85
N SER A 281 -8.38 -17.85 0.12
CA SER A 281 -9.30 -18.82 0.72
C SER A 281 -8.52 -19.91 1.46
N PHE A 282 -7.51 -20.49 0.81
CA PHE A 282 -6.73 -21.59 1.41
C PHE A 282 -6.04 -21.17 2.71
N TYR A 283 -5.27 -20.07 2.74
CA TYR A 283 -4.56 -19.67 3.97
C TYR A 283 -5.49 -19.13 5.06
N SER A 284 -6.63 -18.54 4.71
CA SER A 284 -7.59 -18.08 5.70
C SER A 284 -8.26 -19.25 6.42
N TRP A 285 -8.65 -20.28 5.68
CA TRP A 285 -9.16 -21.51 6.28
C TRP A 285 -8.08 -22.30 7.01
N ARG A 286 -6.82 -22.29 6.52
CA ARG A 286 -5.67 -22.81 7.26
C ARG A 286 -5.56 -22.15 8.64
N LEU A 287 -5.66 -20.81 8.70
CA LEU A 287 -5.65 -20.07 9.96
C LEU A 287 -6.79 -20.53 10.87
N MET A 288 -8.00 -20.60 10.37
CA MET A 288 -9.18 -21.04 11.14
C MET A 288 -9.00 -22.46 11.68
N PHE A 289 -8.57 -23.40 10.85
CA PHE A 289 -8.44 -24.81 11.27
C PHE A 289 -7.26 -25.02 12.22
N MET A 290 -6.13 -24.38 11.99
CA MET A 290 -4.97 -24.52 12.88
C MET A 290 -5.20 -23.88 14.25
N THR A 291 -5.97 -22.80 14.32
CA THR A 291 -6.25 -22.09 15.58
C THR A 291 -7.38 -22.76 16.35
N PHE A 292 -8.51 -23.00 15.71
CA PHE A 292 -9.75 -23.33 16.40
C PHE A 292 -10.08 -24.81 16.45
N GLU A 293 -9.65 -25.59 15.45
CA GLU A 293 -10.03 -27.00 15.32
C GLU A 293 -8.90 -27.96 15.78
N GLY A 294 -9.27 -29.23 15.93
CA GLY A 294 -8.33 -30.28 16.31
C GLY A 294 -8.02 -30.32 17.82
N LYS A 295 -6.84 -30.86 18.15
CA LYS A 295 -6.36 -30.97 19.54
C LYS A 295 -5.41 -29.83 19.86
N PHE A 296 -5.40 -29.38 21.10
CA PHE A 296 -4.42 -28.42 21.59
C PHE A 296 -2.99 -28.95 21.44
N ARG A 297 -2.09 -28.09 20.99
CA ARG A 297 -0.68 -28.36 20.76
C ARG A 297 0.16 -27.42 21.63
N PRO A 298 0.60 -27.86 22.84
CA PRO A 298 1.37 -27.00 23.75
C PRO A 298 2.72 -26.60 23.11
N ASN A 299 3.15 -25.38 23.39
CA ASN A 299 4.46 -24.88 22.97
C ASN A 299 5.54 -25.44 23.89
N PRO A 300 6.49 -26.28 23.39
CA PRO A 300 7.56 -26.85 24.22
C PRO A 300 8.61 -25.81 24.65
N HIS A 301 8.62 -24.64 24.03
CA HIS A 301 9.58 -23.56 24.28
C HIS A 301 8.96 -22.36 25.01
N ALA A 302 7.73 -22.47 25.51
CA ALA A 302 7.15 -21.46 26.38
C ALA A 302 7.97 -21.39 27.67
N HIS A 303 8.98 -20.51 27.70
CA HIS A 303 9.68 -20.17 28.92
C HIS A 303 8.72 -19.37 29.80
N HIS A 304 8.63 -19.79 31.07
CA HIS A 304 8.08 -18.94 32.13
C HIS A 304 9.02 -17.76 32.32
N ASP A 305 8.83 -16.68 31.58
CA ASP A 305 9.41 -15.39 31.91
C ASP A 305 8.60 -14.80 33.10
N ASP A 306 8.76 -15.42 34.29
CA ASP A 306 8.28 -14.91 35.57
C ASP A 306 9.21 -13.81 36.11
N HIS A 307 9.64 -12.86 35.25
CA HIS A 307 10.38 -11.69 35.70
C HIS A 307 9.89 -10.43 35.00
N ALA A 308 8.75 -9.92 35.42
CA ALA A 308 8.43 -8.49 35.29
C ALA A 308 7.38 -8.06 36.33
N HIS A 309 7.86 -7.32 37.34
CA HIS A 309 7.12 -6.51 38.30
C HIS A 309 6.34 -7.25 39.40
N ALA A 310 7.09 -7.60 40.46
CA ALA A 310 6.56 -7.71 41.80
C ALA A 310 6.19 -6.31 42.29
N ASP A 311 4.88 -6.04 42.38
CA ASP A 311 4.25 -5.16 43.34
C ASP A 311 2.72 -5.35 43.19
N ASP A 312 2.18 -6.32 43.87
CA ASP A 312 0.99 -6.17 44.73
C ASP A 312 0.64 -7.49 45.44
N HIS A 313 0.42 -7.40 46.71
CA HIS A 313 0.08 -8.51 47.58
C HIS A 313 -1.36 -9.00 47.34
N SER A 314 -1.53 -10.18 46.72
CA SER A 314 -2.72 -10.97 46.94
C SER A 314 -2.43 -12.47 46.82
N HIS A 315 -2.80 -13.20 47.87
CA HIS A 315 -2.70 -14.66 47.96
C HIS A 315 -3.53 -15.31 46.82
N GLY A 316 -2.83 -15.90 45.84
CA GLY A 316 -3.44 -16.65 44.76
C GLY A 316 -2.69 -17.97 44.56
N HIS A 317 -3.44 -19.06 44.61
CA HIS A 317 -2.99 -20.44 44.50
C HIS A 317 -2.16 -20.68 43.24
N ASP A 318 -1.02 -21.27 43.44
CA ASP A 318 -0.13 -21.85 42.45
C ASP A 318 -0.88 -22.86 41.56
N HIS A 319 -1.28 -22.47 40.37
CA HIS A 319 -1.75 -23.38 39.31
C HIS A 319 -0.65 -23.58 38.28
N GLY A 320 0.22 -24.54 38.54
CA GLY A 320 1.11 -25.09 37.51
C GLY A 320 0.30 -25.44 36.27
N HIS A 321 0.57 -24.77 35.16
CA HIS A 321 -0.07 -24.99 33.86
C HIS A 321 0.34 -26.36 33.27
N HIS A 322 -0.13 -27.45 33.89
CA HIS A 322 -0.10 -28.75 33.25
C HIS A 322 -1.09 -28.74 32.08
N ALA A 323 -0.65 -29.18 30.90
CA ALA A 323 -1.54 -29.37 29.76
C ALA A 323 -2.80 -30.14 30.23
N PRO A 324 -4.01 -29.64 29.94
CA PRO A 324 -5.23 -30.28 30.41
C PRO A 324 -5.25 -31.75 29.98
N LYS A 325 -5.52 -32.66 30.90
CA LYS A 325 -5.56 -34.11 30.64
C LYS A 325 -6.62 -34.51 29.61
N ASP A 326 -7.57 -33.63 29.31
CA ASP A 326 -8.64 -33.81 28.34
C ASP A 326 -8.30 -33.28 26.94
N GLY A 327 -7.07 -32.77 26.71
CA GLY A 327 -6.59 -32.26 25.41
C GLY A 327 -7.27 -30.97 24.96
N ARG A 328 -7.95 -30.26 25.84
CA ARG A 328 -8.52 -28.93 25.54
C ARG A 328 -7.45 -27.87 25.68
N ALA A 329 -7.60 -26.77 24.88
CA ALA A 329 -6.73 -25.62 25.02
C ALA A 329 -6.97 -24.90 26.35
N PRO A 330 -5.92 -24.43 27.05
CA PRO A 330 -6.06 -23.60 28.25
C PRO A 330 -6.44 -22.17 27.83
N ALA A 331 -7.57 -22.02 27.14
CA ALA A 331 -8.05 -20.78 26.58
C ALA A 331 -9.32 -20.32 27.27
N HIS A 332 -9.53 -19.01 27.32
CA HIS A 332 -10.75 -18.39 27.85
C HIS A 332 -11.23 -17.29 26.91
N GLU A 333 -12.56 -17.07 26.91
CA GLU A 333 -13.14 -15.98 26.11
C GLU A 333 -12.69 -14.62 26.64
N SER A 334 -12.49 -13.68 25.73
CA SER A 334 -12.09 -12.32 26.08
C SER A 334 -13.19 -11.55 26.82
N PRO A 335 -12.84 -10.52 27.63
CA PRO A 335 -13.82 -9.71 28.33
C PRO A 335 -14.77 -8.98 27.36
N LYS A 336 -15.99 -8.69 27.82
CA LYS A 336 -17.06 -8.07 26.99
C LYS A 336 -16.62 -6.78 26.28
N ILE A 337 -15.75 -5.99 26.91
CA ILE A 337 -15.23 -4.74 26.33
C ILE A 337 -14.45 -4.99 25.02
N MET A 338 -13.82 -6.15 24.87
CA MET A 338 -13.15 -6.56 23.63
C MET A 338 -14.13 -7.17 22.61
N LEU A 339 -15.21 -7.84 23.10
CA LEU A 339 -16.16 -8.53 22.24
C LEU A 339 -17.16 -7.59 21.54
N VAL A 340 -17.52 -6.45 22.16
CA VAL A 340 -18.44 -5.47 21.58
C VAL A 340 -17.93 -4.89 20.25
N PRO A 341 -16.69 -4.41 20.14
CA PRO A 341 -16.14 -3.97 18.86
C PRO A 341 -16.15 -5.07 17.77
N LEU A 342 -15.88 -6.32 18.14
CA LEU A 342 -15.95 -7.44 17.20
C LEU A 342 -17.35 -7.60 16.60
N LEU A 343 -18.40 -7.51 17.45
CA LEU A 343 -19.79 -7.61 17.00
C LEU A 343 -20.16 -6.48 16.03
N LEU A 344 -19.76 -5.24 16.33
CA LEU A 344 -20.02 -4.09 15.47
C LEU A 344 -19.34 -4.24 14.10
N LEU A 345 -18.08 -4.66 14.11
CA LEU A 345 -17.33 -4.90 12.88
C LEU A 345 -17.88 -6.09 12.08
N ALA A 346 -18.32 -7.14 12.76
CA ALA A 346 -18.97 -8.29 12.12
C ALA A 346 -20.28 -7.86 11.41
N THR A 347 -21.07 -6.99 12.02
CA THR A 347 -22.28 -6.44 11.39
C THR A 347 -21.93 -5.69 10.10
N GLY A 348 -20.87 -4.85 10.11
CA GLY A 348 -20.37 -4.19 8.89
C GLY A 348 -19.83 -5.19 7.86
N ALA A 349 -19.11 -6.23 8.28
CA ALA A 349 -18.59 -7.26 7.40
C ALA A 349 -19.67 -8.09 6.68
N VAL A 350 -20.89 -8.16 7.25
CA VAL A 350 -22.06 -8.80 6.63
C VAL A 350 -22.84 -7.82 5.76
N LEU A 351 -23.14 -6.63 6.28
CA LEU A 351 -24.16 -5.76 5.68
C LEU A 351 -23.58 -4.68 4.76
N ALA A 352 -22.34 -4.21 4.99
CA ALA A 352 -21.80 -3.06 4.25
C ALA A 352 -21.73 -3.28 2.74
N GLY A 353 -21.51 -4.52 2.29
CA GLY A 353 -21.47 -4.84 0.87
C GLY A 353 -22.78 -4.57 0.15
N VAL A 354 -23.86 -5.17 0.61
CA VAL A 354 -25.18 -5.05 -0.02
C VAL A 354 -25.77 -3.65 0.14
N LEU A 355 -25.57 -3.01 1.32
CA LEU A 355 -26.16 -1.70 1.59
C LEU A 355 -25.50 -0.57 0.80
N PHE A 356 -24.17 -0.63 0.59
CA PHE A 356 -23.41 0.47 0.00
C PHE A 356 -23.00 0.23 -1.47
N LYS A 357 -23.24 -0.95 -2.04
CA LYS A 357 -23.02 -1.21 -3.48
C LYS A 357 -23.58 -0.11 -4.39
N PRO A 358 -24.85 0.38 -4.18
CA PRO A 358 -25.40 1.42 -5.04
C PRO A 358 -24.64 2.75 -5.00
N GLN A 359 -24.12 3.12 -3.83
CA GLN A 359 -23.39 4.39 -3.64
C GLN A 359 -21.97 4.36 -4.24
N PHE A 360 -21.37 3.18 -4.32
CA PHE A 360 -20.00 3.07 -4.82
C PHE A 360 -19.93 2.69 -6.30
N LEU A 361 -20.81 1.85 -6.79
CA LEU A 361 -20.67 1.23 -8.10
C LEU A 361 -21.80 1.56 -9.08
N THR A 362 -23.06 1.69 -8.63
CA THR A 362 -24.20 1.69 -9.53
C THR A 362 -25.02 2.99 -9.47
N SER A 363 -26.32 2.90 -9.30
CA SER A 363 -27.30 3.97 -9.54
C SER A 363 -27.06 5.29 -8.81
N ASN A 364 -26.52 5.22 -7.58
CA ASN A 364 -26.31 6.42 -6.75
C ASN A 364 -24.85 6.88 -6.72
N ALA A 365 -23.96 6.25 -7.49
CA ALA A 365 -22.54 6.52 -7.41
C ALA A 365 -22.17 7.95 -7.86
N ASP A 366 -22.78 8.48 -8.91
CA ASP A 366 -22.51 9.84 -9.38
C ASP A 366 -22.95 10.88 -8.37
N HIS A 367 -24.11 10.66 -7.75
CA HIS A 367 -24.58 11.52 -6.66
C HIS A 367 -23.71 11.44 -5.41
N PHE A 368 -23.19 10.23 -5.10
CA PHE A 368 -22.31 10.01 -3.94
C PHE A 368 -20.94 10.65 -4.14
N TRP A 369 -20.32 10.41 -5.29
CA TRP A 369 -18.96 10.86 -5.55
C TRP A 369 -18.88 12.34 -5.91
N GLN A 370 -19.91 12.93 -6.55
CA GLN A 370 -19.96 14.34 -6.94
C GLN A 370 -18.69 14.84 -7.64
N GLY A 371 -18.09 14.00 -8.51
CA GLY A 371 -16.82 14.32 -9.18
C GLY A 371 -15.57 14.17 -8.31
N ALA A 372 -15.68 13.61 -7.10
CA ALA A 372 -14.50 13.37 -6.24
C ALA A 372 -13.52 12.33 -6.81
N ILE A 373 -14.03 11.42 -7.66
CA ILE A 373 -13.26 10.45 -8.45
C ILE A 373 -13.76 10.43 -9.89
N VAL A 374 -12.88 10.09 -10.84
CA VAL A 374 -13.25 9.90 -12.24
C VAL A 374 -13.95 8.55 -12.39
N ARG A 375 -15.08 8.53 -13.09
CA ARG A 375 -15.85 7.29 -13.35
C ARG A 375 -15.94 6.93 -14.83
N GLU A 376 -15.68 7.87 -15.72
CA GLU A 376 -15.77 7.67 -17.16
C GLU A 376 -14.78 6.63 -17.68
N SER A 377 -13.64 6.49 -16.98
CA SER A 377 -12.62 5.48 -17.30
C SER A 377 -12.85 4.12 -16.64
N ASP A 378 -13.96 3.93 -15.90
CA ASP A 378 -14.25 2.65 -15.25
C ASP A 378 -14.77 1.64 -16.29
N PRO A 379 -14.06 0.55 -16.57
CA PRO A 379 -14.41 -0.39 -17.62
C PRO A 379 -15.65 -1.24 -17.30
N MET A 380 -16.06 -1.26 -16.02
CA MET A 380 -17.19 -2.09 -15.58
C MET A 380 -18.40 -1.28 -15.14
N TYR A 381 -18.17 -0.20 -14.40
CA TYR A 381 -19.23 0.57 -13.75
C TYR A 381 -19.32 2.02 -14.25
N GLY A 382 -18.55 2.39 -15.25
CA GLY A 382 -18.61 3.69 -15.91
C GLY A 382 -19.79 3.81 -16.87
N PRO A 383 -20.03 4.99 -17.46
CA PRO A 383 -21.13 5.22 -18.41
C PRO A 383 -21.08 4.30 -19.64
N HIS A 384 -19.88 3.91 -20.05
CA HIS A 384 -19.63 3.00 -21.18
C HIS A 384 -19.17 1.60 -20.71
N GLY A 385 -19.29 1.31 -19.42
CA GLY A 385 -18.82 0.05 -18.83
C GLY A 385 -19.66 -1.16 -19.22
N VAL A 386 -19.07 -2.34 -19.10
CA VAL A 386 -19.73 -3.64 -19.29
C VAL A 386 -20.55 -3.95 -18.05
N HIS A 387 -21.85 -4.16 -18.18
CA HIS A 387 -22.72 -4.48 -17.03
C HIS A 387 -22.91 -6.00 -16.87
N PRO A 388 -22.75 -6.56 -15.64
CA PRO A 388 -22.77 -8.01 -15.42
C PRO A 388 -24.14 -8.68 -15.67
N PHE A 389 -25.24 -7.94 -15.74
CA PHE A 389 -26.59 -8.51 -15.79
C PHE A 389 -27.58 -7.76 -16.70
N GLY A 390 -27.21 -7.21 -17.83
CA GLY A 390 -28.18 -6.59 -18.75
C GLY A 390 -29.16 -5.63 -18.04
N ALA A 391 -28.82 -5.09 -16.90
CA ALA A 391 -29.65 -4.11 -16.21
C ALA A 391 -29.73 -2.89 -17.11
N ALA A 392 -30.87 -2.72 -17.74
CA ALA A 392 -31.18 -1.53 -18.51
C ALA A 392 -30.71 -0.31 -17.72
N THR A 393 -29.64 0.32 -18.18
CA THR A 393 -29.30 1.65 -17.72
C THR A 393 -30.57 2.46 -17.83
N ALA A 394 -31.02 3.00 -16.70
CA ALA A 394 -32.05 4.02 -16.75
C ALA A 394 -31.50 5.08 -17.70
N THR A 395 -32.11 5.15 -18.90
CA THR A 395 -31.79 6.14 -19.90
C THR A 395 -31.82 7.50 -19.20
N HIS A 396 -30.64 8.11 -18.98
CA HIS A 396 -30.58 9.49 -18.66
C HIS A 396 -31.18 10.25 -19.82
N THR A 397 -32.44 10.62 -19.67
CA THR A 397 -33.03 11.68 -20.50
C THR A 397 -32.13 12.89 -20.24
N PRO A 398 -31.48 13.45 -21.27
CA PRO A 398 -30.74 14.68 -21.07
C PRO A 398 -31.72 15.68 -20.50
N ALA A 399 -31.39 16.25 -19.34
CA ALA A 399 -32.13 17.35 -18.76
C ALA A 399 -32.24 18.43 -19.84
N ALA A 400 -33.48 18.75 -20.20
CA ALA A 400 -33.80 19.75 -21.20
C ALA A 400 -33.01 21.03 -20.83
N GLU A 401 -32.05 21.39 -21.66
CA GLU A 401 -31.48 22.70 -21.66
C GLU A 401 -32.63 23.71 -21.79
N HIS A 402 -32.73 24.60 -20.85
CA HIS A 402 -33.62 25.76 -20.92
C HIS A 402 -33.28 26.52 -22.19
N ALA A 403 -34.06 26.30 -23.23
CA ALA A 403 -34.08 27.16 -24.40
C ALA A 403 -34.62 28.53 -23.98
N VAL A 404 -33.74 29.50 -23.98
CA VAL A 404 -34.09 30.90 -23.90
C VAL A 404 -34.78 31.28 -25.20
N GLU A 405 -36.06 31.54 -25.12
CA GLU A 405 -36.90 32.09 -26.20
C GLU A 405 -36.31 33.42 -26.67
N ALA A 406 -35.95 33.53 -27.95
CA ALA A 406 -35.77 34.79 -28.66
C ALA A 406 -36.86 34.96 -29.69
N PRO A 407 -37.39 36.15 -29.91
CA PRO A 407 -38.69 36.39 -30.52
C PRO A 407 -38.67 36.29 -32.04
N ALA A 408 -39.84 35.88 -32.56
CA ALA A 408 -40.20 35.66 -33.94
C ALA A 408 -39.96 36.88 -34.84
N ALA A 409 -39.52 36.60 -36.09
CA ALA A 409 -39.78 37.45 -37.25
C ALA A 409 -40.28 36.59 -38.40
N GLU A 410 -41.51 36.89 -38.81
CA GLU A 410 -42.19 36.40 -40.01
C GLU A 410 -41.39 36.65 -41.29
N HIS A 411 -41.33 35.71 -42.22
CA HIS A 411 -41.68 35.92 -43.62
C HIS A 411 -41.78 34.62 -44.44
N ALA A 412 -42.80 34.54 -45.17
CA ALA A 412 -43.46 33.63 -46.12
C ALA A 412 -42.63 32.71 -47.03
N ALA A 413 -43.29 31.60 -47.33
CA ALA A 413 -43.04 30.52 -48.29
C ALA A 413 -43.02 31.01 -49.78
N PRO A 414 -42.82 30.14 -50.85
CA PRO A 414 -43.16 28.72 -50.91
C PRO A 414 -42.22 27.76 -51.72
N ALA A 415 -42.40 26.48 -51.45
CA ALA A 415 -42.40 25.30 -52.33
C ALA A 415 -41.34 25.06 -53.42
N THR A 416 -40.61 23.98 -53.30
CA THR A 416 -40.61 22.86 -54.29
C THR A 416 -40.13 21.58 -53.63
N ALA A 417 -40.92 20.50 -53.90
CA ALA A 417 -40.66 19.16 -53.45
C ALA A 417 -39.61 18.47 -54.34
N GLU A 418 -38.61 17.88 -53.75
CA GLU A 418 -37.90 16.73 -54.32
C GLU A 418 -37.71 15.69 -53.22
N ALA A 419 -38.23 14.52 -53.50
CA ALA A 419 -38.16 13.34 -52.66
C ALA A 419 -36.75 12.76 -52.71
N HIS A 420 -36.02 12.86 -51.60
CA HIS A 420 -34.88 11.97 -51.34
C HIS A 420 -35.29 10.93 -50.30
N ALA A 421 -35.13 9.67 -50.71
CA ALA A 421 -35.30 8.53 -49.84
C ALA A 421 -34.42 8.66 -48.57
N PRO A 422 -34.92 8.22 -47.38
CA PRO A 422 -34.09 8.20 -46.18
C PRO A 422 -32.94 7.22 -46.38
N ALA A 423 -31.72 7.74 -46.33
CA ALA A 423 -30.53 6.92 -46.10
C ALA A 423 -30.73 6.21 -44.76
N ALA A 424 -30.60 4.89 -44.76
CA ALA A 424 -30.60 4.09 -43.57
C ALA A 424 -29.46 4.60 -42.68
N GLU A 425 -29.78 5.33 -41.62
CA GLU A 425 -28.90 5.53 -40.48
C GLU A 425 -28.64 4.13 -39.92
N GLY A 426 -27.43 3.64 -40.15
CA GLY A 426 -26.97 2.42 -39.52
C GLY A 426 -27.02 2.65 -38.02
N GLU A 427 -27.99 2.03 -37.35
CA GLU A 427 -27.89 1.79 -35.92
C GLU A 427 -26.56 1.08 -35.68
N HIS A 428 -25.56 1.82 -35.26
CA HIS A 428 -24.47 1.26 -34.50
C HIS A 428 -25.10 0.81 -33.17
N ALA A 429 -25.67 -0.39 -33.17
CA ALA A 429 -25.96 -1.11 -31.95
C ALA A 429 -24.59 -1.29 -31.26
N GLU A 430 -24.27 -0.42 -30.31
CA GLU A 430 -23.21 -0.66 -29.38
C GLU A 430 -23.46 -2.00 -28.72
N ALA A 431 -22.69 -3.01 -29.11
CA ALA A 431 -22.78 -4.33 -28.54
C ALA A 431 -22.39 -4.22 -27.08
N HIS A 432 -23.38 -4.15 -26.20
CA HIS A 432 -23.15 -4.32 -24.77
C HIS A 432 -22.54 -5.71 -24.56
N HIS A 433 -21.24 -5.78 -24.38
CA HIS A 433 -20.54 -7.02 -24.06
C HIS A 433 -20.92 -7.45 -22.64
N GLU A 434 -21.87 -8.39 -22.53
CA GLU A 434 -22.14 -9.05 -21.27
C GLU A 434 -20.90 -9.87 -20.85
N LEU A 435 -20.54 -9.81 -19.55
CA LEU A 435 -19.46 -10.64 -19.04
C LEU A 435 -19.78 -12.13 -19.23
N PRO A 436 -18.84 -12.93 -19.72
CA PRO A 436 -19.02 -14.37 -19.81
C PRO A 436 -19.34 -14.98 -18.44
N ALA A 437 -20.32 -15.89 -18.40
CA ALA A 437 -20.76 -16.50 -17.14
C ALA A 437 -19.61 -17.13 -16.33
N TRP A 438 -18.58 -17.67 -16.98
CA TRP A 438 -17.43 -18.25 -16.30
C TRP A 438 -16.61 -17.21 -15.50
N VAL A 439 -16.57 -15.95 -15.94
CA VAL A 439 -15.88 -14.85 -15.23
C VAL A 439 -16.60 -14.56 -13.93
N ILE A 440 -17.92 -14.48 -13.97
CA ILE A 440 -18.77 -14.23 -12.79
C ILE A 440 -18.65 -15.37 -11.77
N TRP A 441 -18.53 -16.61 -12.25
CA TRP A 441 -18.41 -17.79 -11.38
C TRP A 441 -16.97 -18.09 -10.93
N ALA A 442 -15.94 -17.56 -11.60
CA ALA A 442 -14.54 -17.85 -11.30
C ALA A 442 -14.14 -17.55 -9.85
N PRO A 443 -14.48 -16.38 -9.26
CA PRO A 443 -14.14 -16.08 -7.87
C PRO A 443 -14.75 -17.08 -6.90
N PHE A 444 -16.00 -17.48 -7.10
CA PHE A 444 -16.69 -18.46 -6.27
C PHE A 444 -16.03 -19.85 -6.37
N VAL A 445 -15.75 -20.32 -7.58
CA VAL A 445 -15.16 -21.65 -7.82
C VAL A 445 -13.77 -21.74 -7.19
N VAL A 446 -12.91 -20.74 -7.38
CA VAL A 446 -11.57 -20.76 -6.81
C VAL A 446 -11.58 -20.62 -5.28
N THR A 447 -12.52 -19.83 -4.74
CA THR A 447 -12.72 -19.70 -3.29
C THR A 447 -13.15 -21.04 -2.68
N MET A 448 -14.08 -21.76 -3.31
CA MET A 448 -14.50 -23.10 -2.87
C MET A 448 -13.37 -24.13 -3.02
N THR A 449 -12.59 -24.05 -4.08
CA THR A 449 -11.42 -24.93 -4.28
C THR A 449 -10.38 -24.72 -3.18
N GLY A 450 -10.11 -23.46 -2.82
CA GLY A 450 -9.22 -23.11 -1.69
C GLY A 450 -9.73 -23.64 -0.35
N PHE A 451 -11.04 -23.55 -0.10
CA PHE A 451 -11.68 -24.12 1.11
C PHE A 451 -11.54 -25.64 1.16
N ILE A 452 -11.93 -26.33 0.07
CA ILE A 452 -11.84 -27.80 -0.02
C ILE A 452 -10.39 -28.24 0.18
N GLY A 453 -9.44 -27.57 -0.47
CA GLY A 453 -8.02 -27.83 -0.28
C GLY A 453 -7.59 -27.70 1.19
N ALA A 454 -8.01 -26.64 1.86
CA ALA A 454 -7.70 -26.43 3.28
C ALA A 454 -8.34 -27.52 4.18
N VAL A 455 -9.57 -27.94 3.91
CA VAL A 455 -10.24 -29.06 4.61
C VAL A 455 -9.43 -30.36 4.45
N ILE A 456 -9.01 -30.70 3.22
CA ILE A 456 -8.23 -31.90 2.95
C ILE A 456 -6.91 -31.85 3.71
N PHE A 457 -6.16 -30.75 3.61
CA PHE A 457 -4.82 -30.65 4.18
C PHE A 457 -4.80 -30.50 5.71
N TYR A 458 -5.76 -29.78 6.31
CA TYR A 458 -5.69 -29.44 7.74
C TYR A 458 -6.67 -30.21 8.63
N LEU A 459 -7.77 -30.78 8.06
CA LEU A 459 -8.72 -31.60 8.83
C LEU A 459 -8.62 -33.08 8.49
N MET A 460 -8.49 -33.45 7.20
CA MET A 460 -8.50 -34.86 6.79
C MET A 460 -7.09 -35.49 6.80
N ALA A 461 -6.06 -34.77 6.34
CA ALA A 461 -4.71 -35.26 6.19
C ALA A 461 -3.63 -34.32 6.78
N PRO A 462 -3.68 -33.95 8.09
CA PRO A 462 -2.79 -32.96 8.68
C PRO A 462 -1.30 -33.36 8.69
N SER A 463 -0.99 -34.65 8.46
CA SER A 463 0.38 -35.11 8.30
C SER A 463 1.04 -34.67 7.00
N VAL A 464 0.26 -34.33 5.96
CA VAL A 464 0.80 -33.94 4.65
C VAL A 464 1.49 -32.58 4.72
N PRO A 465 0.84 -31.47 5.12
CA PRO A 465 1.49 -30.18 5.22
C PRO A 465 2.65 -30.18 6.22
N ARG A 466 2.55 -30.96 7.29
CA ARG A 466 3.64 -31.14 8.25
C ARG A 466 4.88 -31.75 7.60
N ARG A 467 4.74 -32.86 6.87
CA ARG A 467 5.84 -33.49 6.13
C ARG A 467 6.42 -32.57 5.05
N MET A 468 5.56 -31.82 4.35
CA MET A 468 6.02 -30.84 3.35
C MET A 468 6.89 -29.76 3.99
N ALA A 469 6.52 -29.26 5.17
CA ALA A 469 7.29 -28.27 5.91
C ALA A 469 8.60 -28.86 6.48
N GLU A 470 8.56 -30.07 7.05
CA GLU A 470 9.73 -30.78 7.61
C GLU A 470 10.76 -31.13 6.52
N ASN A 471 10.30 -31.52 5.33
CA ASN A 471 11.18 -31.82 4.20
C ASN A 471 11.85 -30.60 3.58
N GLY A 472 11.41 -29.39 3.91
CA GLY A 472 12.08 -28.14 3.55
C GLY A 472 12.35 -27.96 2.06
N GLY A 473 11.43 -28.36 1.19
CA GLY A 473 11.62 -28.24 -0.26
C GLY A 473 11.89 -26.79 -0.71
N PRO A 474 12.49 -26.57 -1.90
CA PRO A 474 12.91 -25.25 -2.36
C PRO A 474 11.74 -24.25 -2.42
N MET A 475 10.54 -24.71 -2.75
CA MET A 475 9.34 -23.86 -2.75
C MET A 475 8.96 -23.43 -1.33
N HIS A 476 9.00 -24.34 -0.35
CA HIS A 476 8.72 -24.00 1.05
C HIS A 476 9.76 -22.99 1.58
N SER A 477 11.05 -23.22 1.29
CA SER A 477 12.11 -22.29 1.65
C SER A 477 11.91 -20.91 1.02
N PHE A 478 11.58 -20.84 -0.26
CA PHE A 478 11.32 -19.60 -0.98
C PHE A 478 10.16 -18.78 -0.38
N LEU A 479 9.05 -19.45 -0.05
CA LEU A 479 7.88 -18.79 0.54
C LEU A 479 8.10 -18.41 2.00
N SER A 480 8.77 -19.24 2.79
CA SER A 480 9.05 -18.94 4.20
C SER A 480 10.04 -17.80 4.37
N HIS A 481 11.01 -17.65 3.45
CA HIS A 481 11.91 -16.50 3.36
C HIS A 481 11.32 -15.31 2.59
N LYS A 482 10.00 -15.30 2.36
CA LYS A 482 9.29 -14.14 1.77
C LYS A 482 9.91 -13.70 0.44
N TRP A 483 10.22 -14.65 -0.45
CA TRP A 483 10.93 -14.44 -1.72
C TRP A 483 12.34 -13.86 -1.55
N TYR A 484 12.95 -14.02 -0.40
CA TYR A 484 14.28 -13.51 -0.04
C TYR A 484 14.42 -11.98 -0.09
N PHE A 485 13.32 -11.23 0.01
CA PHE A 485 13.39 -9.76 0.02
C PHE A 485 14.14 -9.23 1.25
N ASP A 486 13.92 -9.79 2.42
CA ASP A 486 14.59 -9.36 3.65
C ASP A 486 16.11 -9.56 3.54
N GLU A 487 16.55 -10.69 2.96
CA GLU A 487 17.96 -11.02 2.75
C GLU A 487 18.61 -10.10 1.70
N ILE A 488 17.91 -9.85 0.58
CA ILE A 488 18.37 -8.93 -0.47
C ILE A 488 18.52 -7.52 0.10
N TYR A 489 17.55 -7.04 0.86
CA TYR A 489 17.58 -5.70 1.45
C TYR A 489 18.66 -5.58 2.52
N ASN A 490 18.85 -6.60 3.33
CA ASN A 490 19.95 -6.65 4.28
C ASN A 490 21.32 -6.58 3.57
N PHE A 491 21.48 -7.32 2.50
CA PHE A 491 22.73 -7.31 1.73
C PHE A 491 22.97 -5.97 1.02
N VAL A 492 21.98 -5.44 0.31
CA VAL A 492 22.13 -4.24 -0.52
C VAL A 492 22.17 -2.98 0.34
N PHE A 493 21.15 -2.79 1.20
CA PHE A 493 20.96 -1.53 1.93
C PHE A 493 21.67 -1.55 3.29
N VAL A 494 21.45 -2.55 4.13
CA VAL A 494 21.98 -2.54 5.49
C VAL A 494 23.51 -2.68 5.49
N LYS A 495 24.04 -3.74 4.83
CA LYS A 495 25.48 -3.93 4.71
C LYS A 495 26.14 -2.85 3.86
N GLY A 496 25.46 -2.39 2.78
CA GLY A 496 25.94 -1.27 1.96
C GLY A 496 26.09 0.01 2.76
N THR A 497 25.08 0.38 3.56
CA THR A 497 25.12 1.55 4.45
C THR A 497 26.19 1.41 5.52
N ALA A 498 26.34 0.23 6.12
CA ALA A 498 27.40 -0.04 7.10
C ALA A 498 28.79 0.12 6.48
N LEU A 499 29.00 -0.38 5.26
CA LEU A 499 30.26 -0.21 4.53
C LEU A 499 30.55 1.25 4.23
N LEU A 500 29.56 2.01 3.78
CA LEU A 500 29.69 3.46 3.55
C LEU A 500 29.95 4.20 4.86
N GLY A 501 29.27 3.85 5.92
CA GLY A 501 29.50 4.42 7.27
C GLY A 501 30.93 4.16 7.76
N ASP A 502 31.42 2.94 7.59
CA ASP A 502 32.80 2.56 7.91
C ASP A 502 33.83 3.35 7.05
N LEU A 503 33.52 3.55 5.77
CA LEU A 503 34.36 4.34 4.86
C LEU A 503 34.45 5.80 5.33
N PHE A 504 33.30 6.42 5.59
CA PHE A 504 33.25 7.81 6.07
C PHE A 504 33.90 7.97 7.42
N TRP A 505 33.68 7.06 8.36
CA TRP A 505 34.29 7.09 9.67
C TRP A 505 35.81 6.88 9.61
N LYS A 506 36.30 5.82 8.94
CA LYS A 506 37.72 5.46 8.93
C LYS A 506 38.56 6.38 8.07
N ILE A 507 38.02 6.83 6.93
CA ILE A 507 38.74 7.71 6.00
C ILE A 507 38.37 9.18 6.21
N GLY A 508 37.08 9.51 6.25
CA GLY A 508 36.62 10.88 6.42
C GLY A 508 36.99 11.44 7.80
N ASP A 509 36.45 10.83 8.84
CA ASP A 509 36.66 11.35 10.18
C ASP A 509 38.09 11.10 10.66
N LYS A 510 38.54 9.84 10.78
CA LYS A 510 39.83 9.54 11.38
C LYS A 510 41.05 10.00 10.59
N LYS A 511 41.09 9.80 9.25
CA LYS A 511 42.25 10.16 8.46
C LYS A 511 42.27 11.61 7.99
N ILE A 512 41.12 12.12 7.53
CA ILE A 512 41.05 13.47 6.95
C ILE A 512 40.76 14.49 8.03
N ILE A 513 39.64 14.38 8.74
CA ILE A 513 39.27 15.41 9.74
C ILE A 513 40.21 15.39 10.94
N ASP A 514 40.34 14.26 11.63
CA ASP A 514 41.20 14.17 12.81
C ASP A 514 42.68 14.20 12.42
N GLY A 515 43.09 13.37 11.45
CA GLY A 515 44.50 13.20 11.08
C GLY A 515 45.13 14.41 10.45
N LEU A 516 44.43 15.16 9.58
CA LEU A 516 44.94 16.42 9.02
C LEU A 516 44.56 17.64 9.87
N GLY A 517 43.48 17.60 10.60
CA GLY A 517 43.01 18.67 11.48
C GLY A 517 43.69 18.60 12.86
N PRO A 518 42.96 18.24 13.94
CA PRO A 518 43.50 18.34 15.31
C PRO A 518 44.79 17.55 15.54
N ASP A 519 44.84 16.28 15.11
CA ASP A 519 46.00 15.42 15.33
C ASP A 519 47.18 15.82 14.46
N GLY A 520 46.92 16.19 13.19
CA GLY A 520 47.96 16.67 12.29
C GLY A 520 48.58 17.97 12.76
N VAL A 521 47.76 18.96 13.12
CA VAL A 521 48.24 20.24 13.70
C VAL A 521 49.00 19.99 14.99
N THR A 522 48.48 19.13 15.87
CA THR A 522 49.18 18.74 17.10
C THR A 522 50.52 18.07 16.81
N GLY A 523 50.57 17.17 15.82
CA GLY A 523 51.81 16.52 15.39
C GLY A 523 52.86 17.51 14.88
N VAL A 524 52.44 18.42 13.99
CA VAL A 524 53.31 19.49 13.47
C VAL A 524 53.80 20.41 14.61
N THR A 525 52.89 20.81 15.50
CA THR A 525 53.24 21.66 16.64
C THR A 525 54.22 20.95 17.59
N LYS A 526 54.00 19.67 17.88
CA LYS A 526 54.91 18.85 18.69
C LYS A 526 56.30 18.71 18.03
N ALA A 527 56.33 18.43 16.75
CA ALA A 527 57.59 18.33 16.00
C ALA A 527 58.35 19.66 16.00
N GLY A 528 57.64 20.77 15.74
CA GLY A 528 58.18 22.12 15.82
C GLY A 528 58.69 22.46 17.21
N ALA A 529 57.95 22.21 18.27
CA ALA A 529 58.35 22.42 19.65
C ALA A 529 59.57 21.56 20.01
N SER A 530 59.62 20.29 19.60
CA SER A 530 60.79 19.41 19.81
C SER A 530 62.00 19.89 19.06
N GLY A 531 61.86 20.42 17.83
CA GLY A 531 62.92 21.02 17.06
C GLY A 531 63.47 22.28 17.73
N LEU A 532 62.58 23.17 18.16
CA LEU A 532 62.97 24.40 18.89
C LEU A 532 63.62 24.11 20.25
N SER A 533 63.08 23.08 20.94
CA SER A 533 63.68 22.65 22.24
C SER A 533 65.14 22.19 22.11
N LYS A 534 65.54 21.63 20.96
CA LYS A 534 66.93 21.24 20.69
C LYS A 534 67.89 22.45 20.54
N LEU A 535 67.32 23.61 20.17
CA LEU A 535 68.10 24.87 20.12
C LEU A 535 68.35 25.43 21.50
N HIS A 536 67.63 24.95 22.51
CA HIS A 536 67.75 25.36 23.90
C HIS A 536 68.86 24.54 24.57
N THR A 537 70.04 25.02 24.47
CA THR A 537 71.25 24.30 24.95
C THR A 537 71.40 24.26 26.44
N GLY A 538 70.68 25.11 27.21
CA GLY A 538 70.78 25.25 28.67
C GLY A 538 72.02 25.99 29.15
N TYR A 539 72.94 26.31 28.26
CA TYR A 539 74.18 27.02 28.65
C TYR A 539 74.05 28.52 28.40
N ILE A 540 74.18 29.31 29.47
CA ILE A 540 73.92 30.75 29.44
C ILE A 540 74.85 31.49 28.46
N PHE A 541 76.07 31.00 28.23
CA PHE A 541 77.02 31.63 27.29
C PHE A 541 76.55 31.46 25.80
N HIS A 542 75.83 30.42 25.41
CA HIS A 542 75.32 30.31 24.08
C HIS A 542 74.23 31.38 23.82
N TYR A 543 73.40 31.67 24.81
CA TYR A 543 72.38 32.72 24.69
C TYR A 543 73.02 34.11 24.64
N ALA A 544 74.00 34.34 25.52
CA ALA A 544 74.81 35.61 25.54
C ALA A 544 75.48 35.82 24.17
N PHE A 545 76.06 34.76 23.58
CA PHE A 545 76.67 34.81 22.26
C PHE A 545 75.69 35.14 21.12
N VAL A 546 74.55 34.50 21.14
CA VAL A 546 73.47 34.77 20.14
C VAL A 546 72.93 36.20 20.27
N VAL A 547 72.73 36.69 21.51
CA VAL A 547 72.31 38.08 21.73
C VAL A 547 73.41 39.07 21.27
N LEU A 548 74.70 38.79 21.52
CA LEU A 548 75.78 39.62 21.05
C LEU A 548 75.83 39.69 19.50
N ILE A 549 75.77 38.51 18.86
CA ILE A 549 75.75 38.46 17.36
C ILE A 549 74.50 39.19 16.81
N SER A 550 73.34 38.98 17.40
CA SER A 550 72.12 39.66 16.97
C SER A 550 72.25 41.19 17.12
N ALA A 551 72.84 41.66 18.19
CA ALA A 551 73.12 43.10 18.41
C ALA A 551 74.08 43.63 17.36
N VAL A 552 75.20 42.91 17.07
CA VAL A 552 76.15 43.30 16.01
C VAL A 552 75.52 43.34 14.64
N VAL A 553 74.73 42.29 14.27
CA VAL A 553 74.03 42.26 13.01
C VAL A 553 72.98 43.38 12.90
N PHE A 554 72.26 43.67 13.97
CA PHE A 554 71.32 44.78 14.03
C PHE A 554 72.00 46.15 13.84
N VAL A 555 73.08 46.40 14.57
CA VAL A 555 73.87 47.63 14.40
C VAL A 555 74.40 47.75 12.95
N ALA A 556 74.95 46.65 12.41
CA ALA A 556 75.47 46.64 11.05
C ALA A 556 74.33 46.93 10.02
N PHE A 557 73.17 46.34 10.25
CA PHE A 557 72.00 46.58 9.41
C PHE A 557 71.53 48.04 9.42
N VAL A 558 71.47 48.64 10.64
CA VAL A 558 71.14 50.06 10.83
C VAL A 558 72.21 50.97 10.21
N MET A 559 73.49 50.68 10.38
CA MET A 559 74.59 51.48 9.80
C MET A 559 74.62 51.38 8.25
N LEU A 560 74.34 50.19 7.67
CA LEU A 560 74.27 50.01 6.22
C LEU A 560 73.00 50.62 5.65
N GLY A 561 71.88 50.64 6.41
CA GLY A 561 70.63 51.27 6.03
C GLY A 561 70.60 52.79 6.07
N GLN A 562 71.49 53.42 6.87
CA GLN A 562 71.63 54.88 6.94
C GLN A 562 72.56 55.43 5.82
N GLY A 563 73.20 54.58 5.04
CA GLY A 563 74.09 54.96 3.95
C GLY A 563 73.44 55.06 2.57
N ARG A 564 72.08 55.12 2.54
CA ARG A 564 71.32 55.40 1.33
C ARG A 564 70.51 56.68 1.46
#